data_7673ab52b8c24be3800e185fa1b19bd6
#
_entry.id   7673ab52b8c24be3800e185fa1b19bd6
#
_cell.length_a   1.000
_cell.length_b   1.000
_cell.length_c   1.000
_cell.angle_alpha   90.00
_cell.angle_beta   90.00
_cell.angle_gamma   90.00
#
_symmetry.space_group_name_H-M   'P 1'
#
loop_
_entity.id
_entity.type
_entity.pdbx_description
1 polymer ?
#
loop_
_entity_poly.entity_id
_entity_poly.type
_entity_poly.pdbx_seq_one_letter_code
_entity_poly.pdbx_strand_id
1 'polypeptide(L)'
;MGNETYLNHPTFGLLFRVCSVEDNRELFTTLYAQRLFFLVKNQGSLAFELLTRSDARMVVESRMRQLRRQGIREELYELQRVHKQTFQ
;
A
#
# COMPACT_ATOMS: atom_id res chain seq x y z
N MET A 1 -17.06 3.25 -6.16
CA MET A 1 -16.66 2.97 -6.35
C MET A 1 -15.72 2.44 -6.27
N GLY A 2 -15.38 2.17 -6.38
CA GLY A 2 -14.55 1.22 -6.33
C GLY A 2 -13.15 1.46 -6.24
N ASN A 3 -12.67 1.11 -5.17
CA ASN A 3 -11.24 1.06 -5.03
C ASN A 3 -10.74 -0.19 -5.68
N GLU A 4 -9.82 -0.02 -6.58
CA GLU A 4 -9.13 -1.13 -7.20
C GLU A 4 -8.27 -1.80 -6.14
N THR A 5 -8.63 -3.02 -5.79
CA THR A 5 -7.84 -3.81 -4.83
C THR A 5 -6.62 -4.43 -5.50
N TYR A 6 -6.69 -4.65 -6.80
CA TYR A 6 -5.62 -5.29 -7.57
C TYR A 6 -5.28 -4.46 -8.79
N LEU A 7 -4.01 -4.45 -9.13
CA LEU A 7 -3.51 -3.86 -10.38
C LEU A 7 -2.57 -4.84 -11.05
N ASN A 8 -2.51 -4.78 -12.37
CA ASN A 8 -1.54 -5.57 -13.12
C ASN A 8 -0.34 -4.70 -13.47
N HIS A 9 0.83 -5.17 -13.08
CA HIS A 9 2.08 -4.55 -13.48
C HIS A 9 2.65 -5.28 -14.69
N PRO A 10 3.15 -4.56 -15.70
CA PRO A 10 3.62 -5.22 -16.92
C PRO A 10 4.75 -6.22 -16.69
N THR A 11 5.58 -6.00 -15.69
CA THR A 11 6.72 -6.86 -15.41
C THR A 11 6.45 -7.83 -14.26
N PHE A 12 5.80 -7.36 -13.20
CA PHE A 12 5.70 -8.12 -11.95
C PHE A 12 4.34 -8.77 -11.73
N GLY A 13 3.42 -8.57 -12.66
CA GLY A 13 2.11 -9.22 -12.59
C GLY A 13 1.18 -8.56 -11.60
N LEU A 14 0.44 -9.36 -10.88
CA LEU A 14 -0.65 -8.86 -10.04
C LEU A 14 -0.13 -8.22 -8.77
N LEU A 15 -0.56 -6.99 -8.53
CA LEU A 15 -0.27 -6.25 -7.31
C LEU A 15 -1.52 -6.13 -6.46
N PHE A 16 -1.33 -6.13 -5.17
CA PHE A 16 -2.39 -6.07 -4.17
C PHE A 16 -2.27 -4.78 -3.37
N ARG A 17 -3.40 -4.08 -3.19
CA ARG A 17 -3.42 -2.80 -2.50
C ARG A 17 -3.24 -3.00 -0.99
N VAL A 18 -2.31 -2.24 -0.42
CA VAL A 18 -2.06 -2.26 1.02
C VAL A 18 -2.79 -1.13 1.73
N CYS A 19 -2.57 0.11 1.27
CA CYS A 19 -3.23 1.27 1.91
C CYS A 19 -3.13 2.49 1.02
N SER A 20 -3.93 3.50 1.38
CA SER A 20 -3.85 4.81 0.75
C SER A 20 -2.72 5.63 1.35
N VAL A 21 -2.14 6.49 0.55
CA VAL A 21 -1.07 7.40 0.95
C VAL A 21 -1.47 8.80 0.49
N GLU A 22 -0.85 9.81 1.06
CA GLU A 22 -1.14 11.20 0.71
C GLU A 22 -0.89 11.47 -0.77
N ASP A 23 -1.48 12.52 -1.30
CA ASP A 23 -1.33 12.99 -2.68
C ASP A 23 -1.88 12.00 -3.70
N ASN A 24 -3.00 11.36 -3.38
CA ASN A 24 -3.68 10.43 -4.29
C ASN A 24 -2.80 9.27 -4.71
N ARG A 25 -1.92 8.84 -3.81
CA ARG A 25 -1.09 7.67 -4.04
C ARG A 25 -1.59 6.51 -3.23
N GLU A 26 -1.21 5.31 -3.63
CA GLU A 26 -1.56 4.09 -2.92
C GLU A 26 -0.35 3.17 -2.88
N LEU A 27 -0.24 2.42 -1.81
CA LEU A 27 0.84 1.44 -1.67
C LEU A 27 0.32 0.09 -2.10
N PHE A 28 1.05 -0.55 -3.01
CA PHE A 28 0.75 -1.90 -3.49
C PHE A 28 1.94 -2.81 -3.26
N THR A 29 1.68 -4.11 -3.20
CA THR A 29 2.73 -5.11 -3.08
C THR A 29 2.44 -6.27 -4.01
N THR A 30 3.48 -6.99 -4.40
CA THR A 30 3.31 -8.20 -5.21
C THR A 30 2.61 -9.27 -4.38
N LEU A 31 1.80 -10.07 -5.07
CA LEU A 31 1.01 -11.11 -4.42
C LEU A 31 1.82 -12.34 -4.11
N TYR A 32 2.86 -12.58 -4.87
CA TYR A 32 3.61 -13.84 -4.81
C TYR A 32 5.02 -13.65 -4.27
N ALA A 33 5.52 -14.70 -3.74
CA ALA A 33 6.80 -15.05 -3.15
C ALA A 33 7.73 -13.92 -2.73
N GLN A 34 8.26 -13.16 -3.63
CA GLN A 34 9.15 -12.06 -3.27
C GLN A 34 8.34 -10.78 -3.25
N ARG A 35 8.15 -10.25 -2.06
CA ARG A 35 7.32 -9.07 -1.91
C ARG A 35 8.09 -7.83 -2.32
N LEU A 36 7.67 -7.26 -3.42
CA LEU A 36 8.10 -5.95 -3.85
C LEU A 36 7.00 -4.95 -3.52
N PHE A 37 7.39 -3.72 -3.28
CA PHE A 37 6.45 -2.67 -2.87
C PHE A 37 6.49 -1.54 -3.88
N PHE A 38 5.31 -1.04 -4.23
CA PHE A 38 5.17 0.03 -5.22
C PHE A 38 4.27 1.12 -4.68
N LEU A 39 4.73 2.34 -4.84
CA LEU A 39 3.88 3.50 -4.63
C LEU A 39 3.25 3.83 -5.97
N VAL A 40 1.93 3.82 -6.04
CA VAL A 40 1.21 3.98 -7.29
C VAL A 40 0.45 5.29 -7.28
N LYS A 41 0.63 6.07 -8.31
CA LYS A 41 -0.07 7.32 -8.50
C LYS A 41 -0.85 7.26 -9.80
N ASN A 42 -2.11 7.64 -9.75
CA ASN A 42 -2.98 7.64 -10.92
C ASN A 42 -3.35 9.06 -11.26
N GLN A 43 -2.73 9.59 -12.32
CA GLN A 43 -3.04 10.92 -12.83
C GLN A 43 -3.17 10.83 -14.34
N GLY A 44 -4.27 10.21 -14.77
CA GLY A 44 -4.47 9.97 -16.19
C GLY A 44 -3.78 8.71 -16.66
N SER A 45 -2.58 8.44 -16.18
CA SER A 45 -1.91 7.16 -16.39
C SER A 45 -1.31 6.71 -15.09
N LEU A 46 -1.09 5.41 -14.95
CA LEU A 46 -0.51 4.84 -13.74
C LEU A 46 1.00 5.03 -13.73
N ALA A 47 1.51 5.55 -12.62
CA ALA A 47 2.93 5.66 -12.39
C ALA A 47 3.28 4.78 -11.19
N PHE A 48 4.29 3.93 -11.36
CA PHE A 48 4.74 2.99 -10.33
C PHE A 48 6.12 3.40 -9.85
N GLU A 49 6.27 3.51 -8.53
CA GLU A 49 7.56 3.79 -7.93
C GLU A 49 7.93 2.64 -7.01
N LEU A 50 9.03 1.96 -7.32
CA LEU A 50 9.48 0.83 -6.50
C LEU A 50 10.06 1.35 -5.19
N LEU A 51 9.61 0.79 -4.09
CA LEU A 51 10.08 1.15 -2.75
C LEU A 51 10.87 0.00 -2.14
N THR A 52 11.84 0.36 -1.29
CA THR A 52 12.48 -0.65 -0.45
C THR A 52 11.48 -1.12 0.61
N ARG A 53 11.78 -2.28 1.20
CA ARG A 53 10.97 -2.79 2.30
C ARG A 53 10.91 -1.80 3.46
N SER A 54 12.03 -1.18 3.80
CA SER A 54 12.07 -0.16 4.85
C SER A 54 11.18 1.03 4.55
N ASP A 55 11.25 1.52 3.32
CA ASP A 55 10.43 2.65 2.93
C ASP A 55 8.94 2.31 2.95
N ALA A 56 8.60 1.11 2.47
CA ALA A 56 7.21 0.65 2.50
C ALA A 56 6.70 0.55 3.93
N ARG A 57 7.52 0.01 4.83
CA ARG A 57 7.16 -0.07 6.24
C ARG A 57 6.89 1.31 6.84
N MET A 58 7.74 2.28 6.51
CA MET A 58 7.55 3.65 7.00
C MET A 58 6.27 4.26 6.47
N VAL A 59 5.94 4.00 5.21
CA VAL A 59 4.69 4.47 4.61
C VAL A 59 3.49 3.91 5.36
N VAL A 60 3.48 2.60 5.63
CA VAL A 60 2.40 1.95 6.36
C VAL A 60 2.28 2.51 7.76
N GLU A 61 3.40 2.69 8.45
CA GLU A 61 3.39 3.20 9.83
C GLU A 61 2.91 4.64 9.89
N SER A 62 3.27 5.43 8.88
CA SER A 62 2.79 6.80 8.78
C SER A 62 1.27 6.83 8.60
N ARG A 63 0.74 5.97 7.75
CA ARG A 63 -0.71 5.86 7.54
C ARG A 63 -1.42 5.41 8.81
N MET A 64 -0.83 4.47 9.55
CA MET A 64 -1.39 4.02 10.81
C MET A 64 -1.50 5.16 11.81
N ARG A 65 -0.46 5.99 11.92
CA ARG A 65 -0.49 7.16 12.80
C ARG A 65 -1.59 8.14 12.38
N GLN A 66 -1.74 8.35 11.09
CA GLN A 66 -2.77 9.24 10.57
C GLN A 66 -4.16 8.73 10.90
N LEU A 67 -4.41 7.45 10.70
CA LEU A 67 -5.69 6.83 11.01
C LEU A 67 -6.01 6.92 12.50
N ARG A 68 -4.99 6.75 13.35
CA ARG A 68 -5.17 6.85 14.79
C ARG A 68 -5.56 8.27 15.20
N ARG A 69 -4.90 9.26 14.61
CA ARG A 69 -5.25 10.67 14.90
C ARG A 69 -6.65 11.02 14.43
N GLN A 70 -7.09 10.43 13.33
CA GLN A 70 -8.42 10.69 12.78
C GLN A 70 -9.51 9.85 13.42
N GLY A 71 -9.14 8.88 14.27
CA GLY A 71 -10.10 8.02 14.93
C GLY A 71 -10.76 7.01 14.00
N ILE A 72 -10.13 6.67 12.89
CA ILE A 72 -10.67 5.71 11.93
C ILE A 72 -10.16 4.33 12.36
N ARG A 73 -10.98 3.62 13.12
CA ARG A 73 -10.54 2.40 13.79
C ARG A 73 -10.50 1.18 12.88
N GLU A 74 -11.51 1.05 12.05
CA GLU A 74 -11.67 -0.14 11.23
C GLU A 74 -10.51 -0.31 10.27
N GLU A 75 -10.19 0.75 9.57
CA GLU A 75 -9.07 0.74 8.63
C GLU A 75 -7.74 0.57 9.38
N LEU A 76 -7.63 1.18 10.55
CA LEU A 76 -6.42 1.06 11.37
C LEU A 76 -6.18 -0.38 11.79
N TYR A 77 -7.21 -1.09 12.25
CA TYR A 77 -7.07 -2.47 12.69
C TYR A 77 -6.66 -3.38 11.53
N GLU A 78 -7.27 -3.14 10.38
CA GLU A 78 -6.93 -3.91 9.18
C GLU A 78 -5.47 -3.69 8.79
N LEU A 79 -5.03 -2.44 8.83
CA LEU A 79 -3.67 -2.10 8.47
C LEU A 79 -2.65 -2.62 9.48
N GLN A 80 -3.00 -2.62 10.76
CA GLN A 80 -2.16 -3.22 11.80
C GLN A 80 -1.93 -4.70 11.53
N ARG A 81 -2.98 -5.40 11.11
CA ARG A 81 -2.88 -6.83 10.78
C ARG A 81 -1.94 -7.04 9.59
N VAL A 82 -2.10 -6.23 8.55
CA VAL A 82 -1.24 -6.31 7.37
C VAL A 82 0.21 -6.01 7.75
N HIS A 83 0.42 -4.99 8.55
CA HIS A 83 1.76 -4.60 9.00
C HIS A 83 2.44 -5.75 9.73
N LYS A 84 1.71 -6.39 10.63
CA LYS A 84 2.26 -7.50 11.40
C LYS A 84 2.63 -8.67 10.51
N GLN A 85 1.78 -8.98 9.54
CA GLN A 85 2.03 -10.10 8.63
C GLN A 85 3.16 -9.83 7.65
N THR A 86 3.34 -8.58 7.28
CA THR A 86 4.26 -8.22 6.19
C THR A 86 5.64 -7.81 6.70
N PHE A 87 5.69 -7.08 7.81
CA PHE A 87 6.93 -6.43 8.27
C PHE A 87 7.47 -6.99 9.58
N GLN A 88 6.85 -8.04 10.10
CA GLN A 88 7.35 -8.67 11.32
C GLN A 88 7.67 -10.16 11.15
#